data_31c43114cd23799b0397402d8e722dd0
#
_entry.id   31c43114cd23799b0397402d8e722dd0
#
_cell.length_a   1.000
_cell.length_b   1.000
_cell.length_c   1.000
_cell.angle_alpha   90.00
_cell.angle_beta   90.00
_cell.angle_gamma   90.00
#
_symmetry.space_group_name_H-M   'P 1'
#
loop_
_entity.id
_entity.type
_entity.pdbx_description
1 polymer ?
#
loop_
_entity_poly.entity_id
_entity_poly.type
_entity_poly.pdbx_seq_one_letter_code
_entity_poly.pdbx_strand_id
1 'polypeptide(L)'
;MKKVMITAFLVLVVLMGKAQVQPTTAMLGSWSGKLNVGTVSLTLVLHLDQADGYVLITLDSPDQGAKGIGTFKEYLSDDSLAIKVEHLGMTYRAKLKDGKLDGTFTQHGMSFPLVLTRGDVEEAKRPQMPAQPYPYATEEVTFRNEADGATLAGTLTWPVGYDKSSKKKPVVVLLISGSGMQNRDEELFGHKPFLVIADYLARQGIASLRYDDRATGKSVGGELKNATSLDFMRDASAGLDFLRQQKKFSKVGLLGHSEGGLIAFLLGARKKTDFIVSLAGPGVKGDTLLAAQENRIMSLSGLPANMTVERYRQQKEVKENPWLKWFVDYDPTADIKSTRCPVFALNGDRDCQVIASQNLNAIRQLLPKSKKNLVKEYPGLNHLFQHCTTGLFLEYGQIEETISPEVLDDVASWINGLK
;
A
#
# COMPACT_ATOMS: atom_id res chain seq x y z
N MET A 1 -78.40 -25.44 -15.64
CA MET A 1 -77.82 -24.71 -14.55
C MET A 1 -77.17 -25.68 -13.60
N LYS A 2 -75.85 -25.89 -13.68
CA LYS A 2 -75.10 -26.75 -12.75
C LYS A 2 -74.11 -25.83 -12.00
N LYS A 3 -74.30 -25.74 -10.69
CA LYS A 3 -73.36 -25.02 -9.78
C LYS A 3 -72.15 -25.93 -9.55
N VAL A 4 -70.98 -25.42 -9.89
CA VAL A 4 -69.72 -26.04 -9.53
C VAL A 4 -69.24 -25.39 -8.25
N MET A 5 -69.19 -26.17 -7.16
CA MET A 5 -68.56 -25.80 -5.92
C MET A 5 -67.04 -25.99 -6.06
N ILE A 6 -66.27 -24.95 -5.93
CA ILE A 6 -64.80 -25.03 -5.83
C ILE A 6 -64.44 -25.07 -4.36
N THR A 7 -63.96 -26.23 -3.92
CA THR A 7 -63.43 -26.43 -2.57
C THR A 7 -61.97 -25.96 -2.54
N ALA A 8 -61.72 -24.87 -1.89
CA ALA A 8 -60.35 -24.37 -1.69
C ALA A 8 -59.66 -25.24 -0.62
N PHE A 9 -58.63 -25.97 -1.00
CA PHE A 9 -57.72 -26.68 -0.09
C PHE A 9 -56.66 -25.68 0.38
N LEU A 10 -56.81 -25.27 1.67
CA LEU A 10 -55.76 -24.44 2.33
C LEU A 10 -54.65 -25.40 2.73
N VAL A 11 -53.55 -25.40 1.96
CA VAL A 11 -52.33 -26.08 2.38
C VAL A 11 -51.59 -25.15 3.37
N LEU A 12 -51.69 -25.48 4.66
CA LEU A 12 -50.91 -24.82 5.70
C LEU A 12 -49.47 -25.34 5.63
N VAL A 13 -48.61 -24.62 4.92
CA VAL A 13 -47.16 -24.90 4.96
C VAL A 13 -46.63 -24.34 6.29
N VAL A 14 -46.50 -25.27 7.26
CA VAL A 14 -45.76 -24.98 8.50
C VAL A 14 -44.28 -24.88 8.11
N LEU A 15 -43.82 -23.68 7.82
CA LEU A 15 -42.40 -23.34 7.82
C LEU A 15 -41.89 -23.50 9.25
N MET A 16 -41.34 -24.68 9.57
CA MET A 16 -40.46 -24.81 10.72
C MET A 16 -39.22 -23.98 10.46
N GLY A 17 -39.31 -22.65 10.69
CA GLY A 17 -38.16 -21.81 10.83
C GLY A 17 -37.40 -22.34 12.06
N LYS A 18 -36.20 -22.90 11.84
CA LYS A 18 -35.26 -23.08 12.94
C LYS A 18 -35.10 -21.70 13.55
N ALA A 19 -35.59 -21.56 14.80
CA ALA A 19 -35.36 -20.34 15.57
C ALA A 19 -33.85 -20.10 15.56
N GLN A 20 -33.43 -19.01 14.89
CA GLN A 20 -32.05 -18.61 14.90
C GLN A 20 -31.78 -18.12 16.31
N VAL A 21 -31.05 -18.89 17.09
CA VAL A 21 -30.67 -18.51 18.44
C VAL A 21 -29.94 -17.19 18.34
N GLN A 22 -30.55 -16.14 18.90
CA GLN A 22 -29.89 -14.83 18.98
C GLN A 22 -28.72 -14.98 19.95
N PRO A 23 -27.49 -14.58 19.59
CA PRO A 23 -26.35 -14.67 20.49
C PRO A 23 -26.65 -13.82 21.74
N THR A 24 -26.26 -14.30 22.90
CA THR A 24 -26.29 -13.50 24.11
C THR A 24 -25.38 -12.31 23.98
N THR A 25 -25.63 -11.25 24.75
CA THR A 25 -24.73 -10.08 24.85
C THR A 25 -23.29 -10.47 25.22
N ALA A 26 -23.09 -11.68 25.73
CA ALA A 26 -21.77 -12.23 26.05
C ALA A 26 -20.87 -12.45 24.83
N MET A 27 -21.41 -12.69 23.64
CA MET A 27 -20.63 -12.89 22.41
C MET A 27 -20.40 -11.60 21.63
N LEU A 28 -21.26 -10.59 21.79
CA LEU A 28 -21.18 -9.33 21.05
C LEU A 28 -19.99 -8.49 21.49
N GLY A 29 -19.50 -7.68 20.55
CA GLY A 29 -18.36 -6.75 20.72
C GLY A 29 -17.10 -7.26 20.08
N SER A 30 -15.99 -6.60 20.39
CA SER A 30 -14.68 -6.88 19.79
C SER A 30 -13.89 -7.90 20.62
N TRP A 31 -13.16 -8.75 19.92
CA TRP A 31 -12.32 -9.80 20.47
C TRP A 31 -10.97 -9.81 19.77
N SER A 32 -9.89 -9.73 20.51
CA SER A 32 -8.55 -9.65 19.94
C SER A 32 -7.57 -10.66 20.51
N GLY A 33 -6.59 -11.06 19.69
CA GLY A 33 -5.55 -11.99 20.11
C GLY A 33 -4.43 -12.14 19.08
N LYS A 34 -3.40 -12.88 19.47
CA LYS A 34 -2.23 -13.15 18.62
C LYS A 34 -2.32 -14.54 18.02
N LEU A 35 -2.30 -14.61 16.70
CA LEU A 35 -2.13 -15.84 15.94
C LEU A 35 -0.63 -16.06 15.70
N ASN A 36 -0.09 -17.13 16.26
CA ASN A 36 1.33 -17.48 16.09
C ASN A 36 1.49 -18.54 14.98
N VAL A 37 2.21 -18.16 13.92
CA VAL A 37 2.51 -19.03 12.77
C VAL A 37 4.03 -19.14 12.64
N GLY A 38 4.62 -20.18 13.19
CA GLY A 38 6.07 -20.33 13.26
C GLY A 38 6.70 -19.21 14.09
N THR A 39 7.58 -18.42 13.48
CA THR A 39 8.23 -17.25 14.11
C THR A 39 7.43 -15.95 13.98
N VAL A 40 6.33 -15.98 13.23
CA VAL A 40 5.49 -14.81 12.95
C VAL A 40 4.30 -14.79 13.92
N SER A 41 4.00 -13.63 14.48
CA SER A 41 2.83 -13.39 15.32
C SER A 41 1.96 -12.31 14.69
N LEU A 42 0.71 -12.65 14.34
CA LEU A 42 -0.25 -11.73 13.73
C LEU A 42 -1.35 -11.38 14.73
N THR A 43 -1.70 -10.12 14.84
CA THR A 43 -2.86 -9.68 15.59
C THR A 43 -4.11 -9.90 14.75
N LEU A 44 -5.10 -10.55 15.32
CA LEU A 44 -6.43 -10.67 14.74
C LEU A 44 -7.45 -10.02 15.67
N VAL A 45 -8.40 -9.28 15.10
CA VAL A 45 -9.52 -8.66 15.82
C VAL A 45 -10.81 -9.12 15.16
N LEU A 46 -11.69 -9.72 15.94
CA LEU A 46 -13.00 -10.16 15.50
C LEU A 46 -14.07 -9.25 16.09
N HIS A 47 -14.88 -8.64 15.23
CA HIS A 47 -16.00 -7.79 15.64
C HIS A 47 -17.31 -8.55 15.43
N LEU A 48 -18.14 -8.61 16.47
CA LEU A 48 -19.48 -9.15 16.42
C LEU A 48 -20.47 -8.02 16.74
N ASP A 49 -21.00 -7.40 15.69
CA ASP A 49 -21.89 -6.26 15.80
C ASP A 49 -23.34 -6.66 15.52
N GLN A 50 -24.25 -6.19 16.35
CA GLN A 50 -25.67 -6.42 16.13
C GLN A 50 -26.27 -5.24 15.36
N ALA A 51 -26.83 -5.52 14.18
CA ALA A 51 -27.53 -4.55 13.35
C ALA A 51 -28.81 -5.18 12.79
N ASP A 52 -29.93 -4.52 12.91
CA ASP A 52 -31.25 -4.91 12.34
C ASP A 52 -31.67 -6.36 12.63
N GLY A 53 -31.37 -6.85 13.83
CA GLY A 53 -31.70 -8.23 14.24
C GLY A 53 -30.76 -9.32 13.74
N TYR A 54 -29.68 -8.95 13.07
CA TYR A 54 -28.63 -9.86 12.61
C TYR A 54 -27.31 -9.57 13.32
N VAL A 55 -26.43 -10.55 13.41
CA VAL A 55 -25.06 -10.35 13.85
C VAL A 55 -24.16 -10.32 12.60
N LEU A 56 -23.58 -9.15 12.38
CA LEU A 56 -22.51 -8.97 11.40
C LEU A 56 -21.20 -9.34 12.08
N ILE A 57 -20.40 -10.17 11.41
CA ILE A 57 -19.09 -10.56 11.93
C ILE A 57 -18.04 -10.16 10.91
N THR A 58 -17.09 -9.32 11.34
CA THR A 58 -15.94 -8.91 10.53
C THR A 58 -14.64 -9.26 11.22
N LEU A 59 -13.59 -9.43 10.44
CA LEU A 59 -12.25 -9.75 10.92
C LEU A 59 -11.28 -8.66 10.47
N ASP A 60 -10.45 -8.18 11.40
CA ASP A 60 -9.32 -7.31 11.08
C ASP A 60 -8.00 -8.06 11.28
N SER A 61 -7.01 -7.72 10.48
CA SER A 61 -5.61 -8.09 10.67
C SER A 61 -4.76 -6.81 10.61
N PRO A 62 -4.64 -6.08 11.74
CA PRO A 62 -3.95 -4.79 11.77
C PRO A 62 -2.51 -4.85 11.31
N ASP A 63 -1.80 -5.92 11.66
CA ASP A 63 -0.40 -6.14 11.27
C ASP A 63 -0.24 -6.34 9.74
N GLN A 64 -1.33 -6.64 9.03
CA GLN A 64 -1.38 -6.77 7.58
C GLN A 64 -2.13 -5.60 6.92
N GLY A 65 -2.51 -4.57 7.68
CA GLY A 65 -3.28 -3.42 7.19
C GLY A 65 -4.69 -3.76 6.73
N ALA A 66 -5.19 -4.94 7.04
CA ALA A 66 -6.50 -5.40 6.60
C ALA A 66 -7.56 -5.12 7.66
N LYS A 67 -8.67 -4.46 7.27
CA LYS A 67 -9.81 -4.13 8.13
C LYS A 67 -11.13 -4.49 7.47
N GLY A 68 -12.12 -4.83 8.31
CA GLY A 68 -13.49 -5.07 7.87
C GLY A 68 -13.62 -6.25 6.91
N ILE A 69 -12.75 -7.26 7.00
CA ILE A 69 -12.85 -8.47 6.19
C ILE A 69 -14.17 -9.15 6.51
N GLY A 70 -15.08 -9.19 5.54
CA GLY A 70 -16.37 -9.85 5.69
C GLY A 70 -16.21 -11.35 5.93
N THR A 71 -16.86 -11.85 6.95
CA THR A 71 -16.88 -13.29 7.26
C THR A 71 -18.23 -13.90 6.92
N PHE A 72 -18.23 -15.20 6.59
CA PHE A 72 -19.42 -15.99 6.51
C PHE A 72 -19.60 -16.74 7.84
N LYS A 73 -20.74 -16.50 8.51
CA LYS A 73 -21.11 -17.18 9.73
C LYS A 73 -21.60 -18.58 9.41
N GLU A 74 -20.83 -19.61 9.77
CA GLU A 74 -21.27 -21.00 9.68
C GLU A 74 -22.17 -21.38 10.87
N TYR A 75 -21.79 -20.90 12.06
CA TYR A 75 -22.51 -21.17 13.31
C TYR A 75 -22.26 -20.06 14.32
N LEU A 76 -23.29 -19.74 15.13
CA LEU A 76 -23.17 -18.83 16.27
C LEU A 76 -24.21 -19.23 17.30
N SER A 77 -23.77 -19.42 18.55
CA SER A 77 -24.61 -19.65 19.72
C SER A 77 -24.15 -18.80 20.90
N ASP A 78 -24.67 -19.04 22.07
CA ASP A 78 -24.32 -18.35 23.31
C ASP A 78 -22.88 -18.59 23.75
N ASP A 79 -22.29 -19.71 23.36
CA ASP A 79 -20.99 -20.17 23.82
C ASP A 79 -20.07 -20.63 22.67
N SER A 80 -20.53 -20.63 21.44
CA SER A 80 -19.75 -21.20 20.32
C SER A 80 -19.88 -20.38 19.05
N LEU A 81 -18.77 -20.27 18.30
CA LEU A 81 -18.64 -19.53 17.07
C LEU A 81 -17.94 -20.38 16.02
N ALA A 82 -18.44 -20.31 14.77
CA ALA A 82 -17.73 -20.81 13.61
C ALA A 82 -17.92 -19.84 12.44
N ILE A 83 -16.82 -19.33 11.89
CA ILE A 83 -16.78 -18.42 10.74
C ILE A 83 -15.82 -18.93 9.69
N LYS A 84 -16.04 -18.49 8.44
CA LYS A 84 -15.11 -18.69 7.33
C LYS A 84 -14.94 -17.43 6.50
N VAL A 85 -13.78 -17.30 5.85
CA VAL A 85 -13.50 -16.33 4.80
C VAL A 85 -13.04 -17.11 3.57
N GLU A 86 -13.96 -17.30 2.61
CA GLU A 86 -13.76 -18.23 1.49
C GLU A 86 -12.57 -17.87 0.62
N HIS A 87 -12.44 -16.61 0.23
CA HIS A 87 -11.35 -16.15 -0.65
C HIS A 87 -9.96 -16.22 0.00
N LEU A 88 -9.89 -16.32 1.34
CA LEU A 88 -8.65 -16.52 2.09
C LEU A 88 -8.44 -18.00 2.48
N GLY A 89 -9.37 -18.89 2.13
CA GLY A 89 -9.32 -20.30 2.55
C GLY A 89 -9.24 -20.47 4.07
N MET A 90 -9.87 -19.55 4.84
CA MET A 90 -9.74 -19.43 6.29
C MET A 90 -11.03 -19.84 7.01
N THR A 91 -10.87 -20.53 8.14
CA THR A 91 -11.94 -20.77 9.14
C THR A 91 -11.43 -20.50 10.54
N TYR A 92 -12.32 -20.02 11.42
CA TYR A 92 -12.06 -19.93 12.85
C TYR A 92 -13.24 -20.53 13.60
N ARG A 93 -12.96 -21.49 14.51
CA ARG A 93 -13.95 -22.18 15.35
C ARG A 93 -13.53 -22.05 16.80
N ALA A 94 -14.40 -21.47 17.62
CA ALA A 94 -14.09 -21.18 19.01
C ALA A 94 -15.28 -21.42 19.96
N LYS A 95 -14.96 -21.62 21.23
CA LYS A 95 -15.91 -21.62 22.34
C LYS A 95 -15.60 -20.50 23.30
N LEU A 96 -16.65 -19.87 23.81
CA LEU A 96 -16.55 -18.93 24.92
C LEU A 96 -16.28 -19.69 26.21
N LYS A 97 -15.07 -19.54 26.75
CA LYS A 97 -14.63 -20.18 27.97
C LYS A 97 -13.88 -19.17 28.83
N ASP A 98 -14.27 -19.04 30.10
CA ASP A 98 -13.61 -18.11 31.04
C ASP A 98 -13.46 -16.68 30.50
N GLY A 99 -14.51 -16.20 29.77
CA GLY A 99 -14.51 -14.86 29.16
C GLY A 99 -13.58 -14.69 27.96
N LYS A 100 -13.10 -15.77 27.35
CA LYS A 100 -12.24 -15.79 26.16
C LYS A 100 -12.85 -16.66 25.07
N LEU A 101 -12.63 -16.32 23.81
CA LEU A 101 -12.90 -17.21 22.69
C LEU A 101 -11.67 -18.10 22.47
N ASP A 102 -11.78 -19.33 22.98
CA ASP A 102 -10.73 -20.35 22.84
C ASP A 102 -11.03 -21.20 21.62
N GLY A 103 -10.15 -21.19 20.62
CA GLY A 103 -10.46 -21.81 19.35
C GLY A 103 -9.27 -22.19 18.48
N THR A 104 -9.62 -22.62 17.28
CA THR A 104 -8.67 -23.04 16.24
C THR A 104 -8.89 -22.22 14.98
N PHE A 105 -7.84 -21.57 14.55
CA PHE A 105 -7.73 -20.90 13.25
C PHE A 105 -7.14 -21.90 12.25
N THR A 106 -7.79 -22.05 11.10
CA THR A 106 -7.30 -22.93 10.03
C THR A 106 -7.23 -22.14 8.73
N GLN A 107 -6.10 -22.23 8.03
CA GLN A 107 -5.91 -21.61 6.71
C GLN A 107 -5.10 -22.53 5.82
N HIS A 108 -5.57 -22.75 4.59
CA HIS A 108 -4.92 -23.64 3.60
C HIS A 108 -4.55 -25.03 4.17
N GLY A 109 -5.42 -25.59 5.03
CA GLY A 109 -5.23 -26.91 5.64
C GLY A 109 -4.30 -26.94 6.86
N MET A 110 -3.66 -25.83 7.21
CA MET A 110 -2.87 -25.70 8.44
C MET A 110 -3.72 -25.14 9.58
N SER A 111 -3.59 -25.70 10.76
CA SER A 111 -4.37 -25.30 11.94
C SER A 111 -3.48 -24.79 13.05
N PHE A 112 -3.90 -23.72 13.68
CA PHE A 112 -3.18 -23.04 14.76
C PHE A 112 -4.14 -22.74 15.91
N PRO A 113 -3.70 -22.85 17.17
CA PRO A 113 -4.50 -22.38 18.30
C PRO A 113 -4.61 -20.85 18.25
N LEU A 114 -5.81 -20.34 18.51
CA LEU A 114 -6.06 -18.91 18.60
C LEU A 114 -7.03 -18.63 19.73
N VAL A 115 -6.56 -17.91 20.73
CA VAL A 115 -7.36 -17.44 21.85
C VAL A 115 -7.56 -15.94 21.70
N LEU A 116 -8.83 -15.51 21.64
CA LEU A 116 -9.17 -14.09 21.60
C LEU A 116 -9.73 -13.67 22.95
N THR A 117 -9.26 -12.53 23.45
CA THR A 117 -9.76 -11.86 24.65
C THR A 117 -10.67 -10.71 24.27
N ARG A 118 -11.59 -10.34 25.15
CA ARG A 118 -12.50 -9.21 24.88
C ARG A 118 -11.73 -7.88 24.82
N GLY A 119 -12.00 -7.09 23.80
CA GLY A 119 -11.45 -5.77 23.56
C GLY A 119 -10.82 -5.64 22.18
N ASP A 120 -10.72 -4.39 21.75
CA ASP A 120 -9.97 -4.01 20.55
C ASP A 120 -8.48 -3.96 20.87
N VAL A 121 -7.68 -3.96 19.80
CA VAL A 121 -6.25 -3.63 19.89
C VAL A 121 -6.11 -2.12 19.75
N GLU A 122 -5.35 -1.51 20.64
CA GLU A 122 -5.00 -0.11 20.51
C GLU A 122 -4.19 0.08 19.20
N GLU A 123 -4.73 0.89 18.29
CA GLU A 123 -4.04 1.20 17.05
C GLU A 123 -2.79 2.03 17.36
N ALA A 124 -1.70 1.71 16.68
CA ALA A 124 -0.49 2.51 16.77
C ALA A 124 -0.78 3.96 16.37
N LYS A 125 -0.31 4.92 17.17
CA LYS A 125 -0.45 6.34 16.89
C LYS A 125 0.29 6.70 15.59
N ARG A 126 -0.17 7.77 14.95
CA ARG A 126 0.45 8.30 13.73
C ARG A 126 0.85 9.76 13.95
N PRO A 127 1.90 10.02 14.78
CA PRO A 127 2.22 11.38 15.22
C PRO A 127 2.62 12.32 14.09
N GLN A 128 3.09 11.78 12.96
CA GLN A 128 3.47 12.58 11.80
C GLN A 128 2.28 12.91 10.86
N MET A 129 1.09 12.37 11.15
CA MET A 129 -0.09 12.68 10.34
C MET A 129 -0.44 14.17 10.46
N PRO A 130 -0.46 14.93 9.34
CA PRO A 130 -0.76 16.35 9.39
C PRO A 130 -2.16 16.62 9.91
N ALA A 131 -2.27 17.50 10.90
CA ALA A 131 -3.55 17.93 11.45
C ALA A 131 -4.17 19.06 10.61
N GLN A 132 -5.47 19.01 10.40
CA GLN A 132 -6.22 20.09 9.76
C GLN A 132 -6.64 21.15 10.81
N PRO A 133 -6.78 22.45 10.40
CA PRO A 133 -6.52 22.98 9.08
C PRO A 133 -5.02 23.05 8.76
N TYR A 134 -4.66 22.72 7.52
CA TYR A 134 -3.26 22.79 7.08
C TYR A 134 -2.78 24.26 6.99
N PRO A 135 -1.49 24.56 7.29
CA PRO A 135 -0.94 25.92 7.17
C PRO A 135 -0.63 26.32 5.72
N TYR A 136 -0.98 25.50 4.75
CA TYR A 136 -0.77 25.69 3.31
C TYR A 136 -2.06 25.41 2.54
N ALA A 137 -2.15 25.94 1.33
CA ALA A 137 -3.28 25.69 0.44
C ALA A 137 -3.14 24.35 -0.28
N THR A 138 -4.29 23.69 -0.49
CA THR A 138 -4.41 22.51 -1.34
C THR A 138 -5.44 22.75 -2.43
N GLU A 139 -5.24 22.17 -3.61
CA GLU A 139 -6.19 22.22 -4.73
C GLU A 139 -6.45 20.81 -5.22
N GLU A 140 -7.71 20.39 -5.26
CA GLU A 140 -8.09 19.17 -5.99
C GLU A 140 -7.96 19.43 -7.49
N VAL A 141 -7.27 18.57 -8.18
CA VAL A 141 -7.00 18.70 -9.60
C VAL A 141 -7.29 17.38 -10.32
N THR A 142 -7.53 17.49 -11.63
CA THR A 142 -7.58 16.31 -12.51
C THR A 142 -6.68 16.56 -13.72
N PHE A 143 -6.08 15.50 -14.22
CA PHE A 143 -5.32 15.52 -15.47
C PHE A 143 -5.57 14.22 -16.23
N ARG A 144 -5.33 14.24 -17.53
CA ARG A 144 -5.72 13.14 -18.39
C ARG A 144 -4.55 12.51 -19.11
N ASN A 145 -4.46 11.21 -19.07
CA ASN A 145 -3.67 10.38 -19.96
C ASN A 145 -4.55 10.04 -21.18
N GLU A 146 -4.40 10.82 -22.25
CA GLU A 146 -5.24 10.67 -23.46
C GLU A 146 -4.98 9.34 -24.17
N ALA A 147 -3.75 8.80 -24.09
CA ALA A 147 -3.39 7.56 -24.77
C ALA A 147 -4.16 6.35 -24.22
N ASP A 148 -4.39 6.33 -22.90
CA ASP A 148 -5.02 5.20 -22.22
C ASP A 148 -6.45 5.50 -21.75
N GLY A 149 -6.94 6.72 -21.94
CA GLY A 149 -8.27 7.16 -21.53
C GLY A 149 -8.45 7.27 -20.01
N ALA A 150 -7.34 7.36 -19.25
CA ALA A 150 -7.38 7.52 -17.81
C ALA A 150 -7.49 9.00 -17.43
N THR A 151 -8.40 9.32 -16.52
CA THR A 151 -8.50 10.63 -15.86
C THR A 151 -8.07 10.47 -14.41
N LEU A 152 -6.92 11.07 -14.09
CA LEU A 152 -6.27 10.96 -12.79
C LEU A 152 -6.71 12.10 -11.90
N ALA A 153 -7.16 11.80 -10.68
CA ALA A 153 -7.51 12.77 -9.66
C ALA A 153 -6.36 12.92 -8.67
N GLY A 154 -6.02 14.15 -8.32
CA GLY A 154 -4.91 14.44 -7.43
C GLY A 154 -5.14 15.63 -6.53
N THR A 155 -4.22 15.84 -5.61
CA THR A 155 -4.16 17.00 -4.73
C THR A 155 -2.83 17.72 -4.95
N LEU A 156 -2.91 18.94 -5.46
CA LEU A 156 -1.79 19.86 -5.56
C LEU A 156 -1.65 20.62 -4.23
N THR A 157 -0.52 20.44 -3.56
CA THR A 157 -0.18 21.08 -2.30
C THR A 157 0.78 22.23 -2.56
N TRP A 158 0.44 23.43 -2.11
CA TRP A 158 1.24 24.63 -2.26
C TRP A 158 2.16 24.86 -1.05
N PRO A 159 3.30 25.53 -1.22
CA PRO A 159 4.14 25.88 -0.08
C PRO A 159 3.44 26.78 0.93
N VAL A 160 3.82 26.67 2.20
CA VAL A 160 3.37 27.61 3.24
C VAL A 160 3.68 29.03 2.83
N GLY A 161 2.68 29.92 2.95
CA GLY A 161 2.79 31.32 2.58
C GLY A 161 2.92 31.58 1.06
N TYR A 162 2.59 30.60 0.21
CA TYR A 162 2.60 30.80 -1.22
C TYR A 162 1.56 31.85 -1.64
N ASP A 163 2.06 32.88 -2.33
CA ASP A 163 1.24 33.93 -2.94
C ASP A 163 1.16 33.70 -4.46
N LYS A 164 -0.07 33.50 -4.96
CA LYS A 164 -0.34 33.30 -6.41
C LYS A 164 0.06 34.50 -7.27
N SER A 165 0.16 35.70 -6.68
CA SER A 165 0.60 36.93 -7.36
C SER A 165 2.13 37.05 -7.43
N SER A 166 2.84 36.26 -6.65
CA SER A 166 4.30 36.31 -6.58
C SER A 166 4.95 35.90 -7.90
N LYS A 167 5.99 36.65 -8.31
CA LYS A 167 6.84 36.29 -9.43
C LYS A 167 7.79 35.11 -9.12
N LYS A 168 7.99 34.80 -7.81
CA LYS A 168 8.83 33.70 -7.37
C LYS A 168 8.08 32.39 -7.51
N LYS A 169 8.49 31.58 -8.48
CA LYS A 169 7.88 30.27 -8.74
C LYS A 169 8.52 29.20 -7.85
N PRO A 170 7.73 28.42 -7.09
CA PRO A 170 8.26 27.29 -6.32
C PRO A 170 8.74 26.16 -7.24
N VAL A 171 9.55 25.26 -6.71
CA VAL A 171 9.76 23.93 -7.28
C VAL A 171 8.54 23.07 -7.00
N VAL A 172 8.18 22.18 -7.90
CA VAL A 172 7.12 21.18 -7.66
C VAL A 172 7.64 19.76 -7.88
N VAL A 173 7.10 18.83 -7.11
CA VAL A 173 7.41 17.40 -7.19
C VAL A 173 6.14 16.62 -7.47
N LEU A 174 6.13 15.80 -8.51
CA LEU A 174 5.09 14.79 -8.72
C LEU A 174 5.49 13.54 -7.93
N LEU A 175 4.61 13.06 -7.05
CA LEU A 175 4.81 11.84 -6.28
C LEU A 175 4.22 10.67 -7.06
N ILE A 176 4.99 9.58 -7.18
CA ILE A 176 4.62 8.36 -7.92
C ILE A 176 4.69 7.19 -6.94
N SER A 177 3.55 6.55 -6.70
CA SER A 177 3.40 5.44 -5.76
C SER A 177 4.13 4.16 -6.18
N GLY A 178 4.31 3.27 -5.23
CA GLY A 178 4.81 1.92 -5.44
C GLY A 178 3.80 1.01 -6.11
N SER A 179 4.13 -0.29 -6.18
CA SER A 179 3.33 -1.32 -6.84
C SER A 179 1.95 -1.48 -6.20
N GLY A 180 0.98 -1.84 -7.04
CA GLY A 180 -0.40 -2.06 -6.66
C GLY A 180 -1.30 -0.87 -7.00
N MET A 181 -2.57 -0.97 -6.58
CA MET A 181 -3.54 0.11 -6.74
C MET A 181 -3.45 1.03 -5.53
N GLN A 182 -2.77 2.14 -5.68
CA GLN A 182 -2.51 3.09 -4.60
C GLN A 182 -3.38 4.34 -4.69
N ASN A 183 -3.89 4.79 -3.55
CA ASN A 183 -4.45 6.13 -3.48
C ASN A 183 -3.31 7.17 -3.43
N ARG A 184 -3.66 8.44 -3.61
CA ARG A 184 -2.70 9.56 -3.63
C ARG A 184 -1.83 9.72 -2.41
N ASP A 185 -2.19 9.11 -1.29
CA ASP A 185 -1.46 9.16 -0.02
C ASP A 185 -0.50 7.97 0.14
N GLU A 186 -0.54 7.01 -0.82
CA GLU A 186 0.14 5.71 -0.72
C GLU A 186 -0.20 5.05 0.63
N GLU A 187 -1.51 4.98 0.93
CA GLU A 187 -2.00 4.54 2.24
C GLU A 187 -1.85 3.03 2.40
N LEU A 188 -1.01 2.64 3.34
CA LEU A 188 -0.76 1.25 3.68
C LEU A 188 -0.43 1.10 5.17
N PHE A 189 -0.92 0.02 5.78
CA PHE A 189 -0.71 -0.27 7.21
C PHE A 189 -1.11 0.88 8.16
N GLY A 190 -2.09 1.70 7.77
CA GLY A 190 -2.54 2.88 8.52
C GLY A 190 -1.61 4.09 8.42
N HIS A 191 -0.55 4.02 7.62
CA HIS A 191 0.32 5.14 7.28
C HIS A 191 -0.12 5.82 5.98
N LYS A 192 0.24 7.11 5.84
CA LYS A 192 0.04 7.92 4.62
C LYS A 192 1.35 8.61 4.24
N PRO A 193 2.35 7.84 3.77
CA PRO A 193 3.69 8.39 3.50
C PRO A 193 3.67 9.62 2.60
N PHE A 194 2.91 9.58 1.51
CA PHE A 194 2.88 10.70 0.57
C PHE A 194 2.19 11.95 1.13
N LEU A 195 1.21 11.80 2.04
CA LEU A 195 0.63 12.94 2.74
C LEU A 195 1.66 13.59 3.67
N VAL A 196 2.43 12.78 4.42
CA VAL A 196 3.50 13.25 5.31
C VAL A 196 4.60 13.95 4.50
N ILE A 197 5.06 13.35 3.39
CA ILE A 197 6.06 13.96 2.51
C ILE A 197 5.54 15.30 1.96
N ALA A 198 4.29 15.36 1.50
CA ALA A 198 3.70 16.58 0.94
C ALA A 198 3.59 17.71 1.96
N ASP A 199 3.18 17.40 3.21
CA ASP A 199 3.16 18.37 4.32
C ASP A 199 4.56 18.90 4.61
N TYR A 200 5.53 17.99 4.73
CA TYR A 200 6.92 18.37 5.01
C TYR A 200 7.49 19.26 3.89
N LEU A 201 7.34 18.87 2.63
CA LEU A 201 7.81 19.65 1.48
C LEU A 201 7.16 21.02 1.40
N ALA A 202 5.84 21.12 1.69
CA ALA A 202 5.13 22.40 1.71
C ALA A 202 5.69 23.37 2.77
N ARG A 203 6.06 22.86 3.94
CA ARG A 203 6.74 23.63 5.01
C ARG A 203 8.16 24.07 4.62
N GLN A 204 8.81 23.32 3.71
CA GLN A 204 10.15 23.63 3.18
C GLN A 204 10.10 24.46 1.89
N GLY A 205 8.93 25.00 1.51
CA GLY A 205 8.79 25.88 0.35
C GLY A 205 8.79 25.15 -1.01
N ILE A 206 8.42 23.86 -1.02
CA ILE A 206 8.34 23.00 -2.20
C ILE A 206 6.89 22.56 -2.39
N ALA A 207 6.34 22.76 -3.59
CA ALA A 207 5.01 22.25 -3.94
C ALA A 207 5.06 20.77 -4.28
N SER A 208 3.91 20.07 -4.16
CA SER A 208 3.81 18.67 -4.56
C SER A 208 2.46 18.35 -5.18
N LEU A 209 2.44 17.38 -6.10
CA LEU A 209 1.24 16.78 -6.66
C LEU A 209 1.24 15.29 -6.31
N ARG A 210 0.23 14.85 -5.57
CA ARG A 210 -0.11 13.45 -5.29
C ARG A 210 -1.34 13.09 -6.08
N TYR A 211 -1.44 11.89 -6.63
CA TYR A 211 -2.60 11.48 -7.42
C TYR A 211 -2.97 10.02 -7.12
N ASP A 212 -4.25 9.71 -7.26
CA ASP A 212 -4.75 8.34 -7.19
C ASP A 212 -4.38 7.62 -8.49
N ASP A 213 -3.89 6.40 -8.41
CA ASP A 213 -3.62 5.58 -9.57
C ASP A 213 -4.87 5.38 -10.44
N ARG A 214 -4.67 4.98 -11.70
CA ARG A 214 -5.78 4.70 -12.62
C ARG A 214 -6.81 3.77 -11.99
N ALA A 215 -8.09 4.05 -12.20
CA ALA A 215 -9.24 3.30 -11.65
C ALA A 215 -9.22 3.11 -10.12
N THR A 216 -8.49 3.94 -9.37
CA THR A 216 -8.39 3.91 -7.91
C THR A 216 -8.86 5.24 -7.33
N GLY A 217 -9.42 5.22 -6.11
CA GLY A 217 -9.84 6.43 -5.41
C GLY A 217 -10.84 7.26 -6.21
N LYS A 218 -10.46 8.49 -6.58
CA LYS A 218 -11.25 9.40 -7.43
C LYS A 218 -10.82 9.37 -8.90
N SER A 219 -9.78 8.61 -9.25
CA SER A 219 -9.36 8.43 -10.64
C SER A 219 -10.29 7.47 -11.37
N VAL A 220 -10.57 7.75 -12.64
CA VAL A 220 -11.50 6.95 -13.46
C VAL A 220 -10.88 6.64 -14.82
N GLY A 221 -11.31 5.53 -15.42
CA GLY A 221 -10.81 5.08 -16.71
C GLY A 221 -9.40 4.48 -16.61
N GLY A 222 -8.87 4.08 -17.76
CA GLY A 222 -7.65 3.28 -17.83
C GLY A 222 -7.92 1.81 -17.51
N GLU A 223 -7.30 0.90 -18.25
CA GLU A 223 -7.43 -0.52 -18.00
C GLU A 223 -6.43 -0.94 -16.91
N LEU A 224 -6.87 -1.78 -15.94
CA LEU A 224 -6.02 -2.31 -14.87
C LEU A 224 -5.59 -3.75 -15.12
N LYS A 225 -6.46 -4.58 -15.70
CA LYS A 225 -6.25 -6.03 -15.78
C LYS A 225 -4.93 -6.41 -16.45
N ASN A 226 -4.53 -5.65 -17.48
CA ASN A 226 -3.30 -5.88 -18.23
C ASN A 226 -2.30 -4.72 -18.05
N ALA A 227 -2.56 -3.81 -17.11
CA ALA A 227 -1.68 -2.67 -16.88
C ALA A 227 -0.30 -3.14 -16.39
N THR A 228 0.71 -2.43 -16.84
CA THR A 228 2.12 -2.64 -16.48
C THR A 228 2.74 -1.33 -15.98
N SER A 229 3.97 -1.34 -15.50
CA SER A 229 4.67 -0.11 -15.11
C SER A 229 4.78 0.92 -16.25
N LEU A 230 4.66 0.49 -17.51
CA LEU A 230 4.63 1.42 -18.65
C LEU A 230 3.32 2.22 -18.71
N ASP A 231 2.22 1.62 -18.29
CA ASP A 231 0.92 2.27 -18.21
C ASP A 231 0.93 3.34 -17.12
N PHE A 232 1.43 3.00 -15.93
CA PHE A 232 1.62 3.94 -14.81
C PHE A 232 2.64 5.03 -15.16
N MET A 233 3.69 4.70 -15.94
CA MET A 233 4.63 5.71 -16.46
C MET A 233 3.93 6.72 -17.39
N ARG A 234 2.97 6.30 -18.22
CA ARG A 234 2.18 7.22 -19.05
C ARG A 234 1.29 8.13 -18.22
N ASP A 235 0.70 7.60 -17.13
CA ASP A 235 -0.08 8.39 -16.17
C ASP A 235 0.79 9.46 -15.50
N ALA A 236 1.96 9.08 -14.99
CA ALA A 236 2.91 10.00 -14.39
C ALA A 236 3.42 11.05 -15.43
N SER A 237 3.63 10.64 -16.69
CA SER A 237 3.97 11.57 -17.77
C SER A 237 2.89 12.65 -17.98
N ALA A 238 1.61 12.24 -17.97
CA ALA A 238 0.48 13.17 -18.05
C ALA A 238 0.45 14.15 -16.88
N GLY A 239 0.76 13.67 -15.66
CA GLY A 239 0.92 14.54 -14.48
C GLY A 239 2.05 15.56 -14.61
N LEU A 240 3.20 15.16 -15.17
CA LEU A 240 4.29 16.08 -15.48
C LEU A 240 3.87 17.14 -16.51
N ASP A 241 3.20 16.72 -17.58
CA ASP A 241 2.74 17.62 -18.64
C ASP A 241 1.69 18.60 -18.07
N PHE A 242 0.77 18.15 -17.21
CA PHE A 242 -0.17 19.01 -16.46
C PHE A 242 0.55 20.07 -15.64
N LEU A 243 1.55 19.67 -14.82
CA LEU A 243 2.31 20.61 -13.98
C LEU A 243 3.07 21.65 -14.83
N ARG A 244 3.68 21.25 -15.95
CA ARG A 244 4.39 22.15 -16.87
C ARG A 244 3.45 23.15 -17.56
N GLN A 245 2.25 22.71 -17.94
CA GLN A 245 1.25 23.58 -18.56
C GLN A 245 0.76 24.69 -17.61
N GLN A 246 0.81 24.48 -16.29
CA GLN A 246 0.46 25.51 -15.31
C GLN A 246 1.38 26.74 -15.40
N LYS A 247 2.61 26.59 -15.87
CA LYS A 247 3.64 27.67 -15.95
C LYS A 247 3.91 28.38 -14.61
N LYS A 248 3.49 27.76 -13.48
CA LYS A 248 3.59 28.29 -12.11
C LYS A 248 4.83 27.84 -11.37
N PHE A 249 5.58 26.88 -11.91
CA PHE A 249 6.72 26.24 -11.26
C PHE A 249 8.03 26.59 -11.95
N SER A 250 9.12 26.69 -11.15
CA SER A 250 10.47 26.93 -11.66
C SER A 250 11.13 25.65 -12.16
N LYS A 251 10.85 24.53 -11.50
CA LYS A 251 11.28 23.18 -11.87
C LYS A 251 10.18 22.20 -11.56
N VAL A 252 10.09 21.12 -12.35
CA VAL A 252 9.15 20.02 -12.17
C VAL A 252 9.93 18.73 -12.03
N GLY A 253 10.00 18.19 -10.82
CA GLY A 253 10.72 16.96 -10.49
C GLY A 253 9.80 15.79 -10.21
N LEU A 254 10.40 14.63 -10.04
CA LEU A 254 9.75 13.39 -9.64
C LEU A 254 10.25 12.93 -8.28
N LEU A 255 9.35 12.37 -7.46
CA LEU A 255 9.67 11.57 -6.31
C LEU A 255 8.88 10.27 -6.45
N GLY A 256 9.58 9.16 -6.65
CA GLY A 256 8.95 7.85 -6.80
C GLY A 256 9.38 6.90 -5.71
N HIS A 257 8.41 6.19 -5.11
CA HIS A 257 8.67 5.14 -4.14
C HIS A 257 8.59 3.76 -4.80
N SER A 258 9.55 2.89 -4.50
CA SER A 258 9.55 1.50 -5.00
C SER A 258 9.42 1.46 -6.53
N GLU A 259 8.38 0.85 -7.11
CA GLU A 259 8.08 0.90 -8.55
C GLU A 259 7.99 2.33 -9.08
N GLY A 260 7.48 3.29 -8.29
CA GLY A 260 7.49 4.70 -8.65
C GLY A 260 8.90 5.25 -8.89
N GLY A 261 9.91 4.75 -8.19
CA GLY A 261 11.32 5.06 -8.43
C GLY A 261 11.82 4.53 -9.78
N LEU A 262 11.39 3.33 -10.18
CA LEU A 262 11.63 2.78 -11.51
C LEU A 262 10.97 3.64 -12.59
N ILE A 263 9.70 4.02 -12.38
CA ILE A 263 8.95 4.90 -13.29
C ILE A 263 9.64 6.27 -13.43
N ALA A 264 10.19 6.79 -12.33
CA ALA A 264 10.96 8.03 -12.37
C ALA A 264 12.20 7.93 -13.27
N PHE A 265 12.93 6.81 -13.27
CA PHE A 265 14.04 6.56 -14.20
C PHE A 265 13.56 6.41 -15.65
N LEU A 266 12.44 5.71 -15.89
CA LEU A 266 11.83 5.63 -17.22
C LEU A 266 11.53 7.01 -17.82
N LEU A 267 11.00 7.94 -17.01
CA LEU A 267 10.71 9.32 -17.42
C LEU A 267 11.98 10.16 -17.51
N GLY A 268 12.95 9.97 -16.63
CA GLY A 268 14.25 10.64 -16.67
C GLY A 268 15.05 10.34 -17.94
N ALA A 269 15.05 9.08 -18.37
CA ALA A 269 15.66 8.64 -19.62
C ALA A 269 15.04 9.35 -20.84
N ARG A 270 13.74 9.64 -20.78
CA ARG A 270 12.99 10.38 -21.81
C ARG A 270 13.08 11.91 -21.69
N LYS A 271 13.92 12.39 -20.76
CA LYS A 271 14.14 13.83 -20.48
C LYS A 271 12.84 14.57 -20.11
N LYS A 272 11.93 13.90 -19.43
CA LYS A 272 10.62 14.45 -19.07
C LYS A 272 10.63 15.21 -17.74
N THR A 273 11.70 15.16 -16.94
CA THR A 273 11.78 15.76 -15.60
C THR A 273 13.06 16.57 -15.41
N ASP A 274 13.03 17.52 -14.47
CA ASP A 274 14.16 18.37 -14.12
C ASP A 274 15.07 17.75 -13.05
N PHE A 275 14.55 16.82 -12.24
CA PHE A 275 15.29 16.02 -11.26
C PHE A 275 14.46 14.80 -10.81
N ILE A 276 15.13 13.85 -10.16
CA ILE A 276 14.52 12.63 -9.62
C ILE A 276 14.94 12.44 -8.16
N VAL A 277 13.97 12.11 -7.29
CA VAL A 277 14.17 11.47 -5.99
C VAL A 277 13.64 10.05 -6.11
N SER A 278 14.50 9.05 -5.95
CA SER A 278 14.13 7.63 -6.02
C SER A 278 14.20 7.02 -4.62
N LEU A 279 13.04 6.87 -3.98
CA LEU A 279 12.88 6.23 -2.68
C LEU A 279 12.77 4.71 -2.87
N ALA A 280 13.76 3.95 -2.43
CA ALA A 280 13.80 2.49 -2.55
C ALA A 280 13.49 1.98 -3.97
N GLY A 281 13.90 2.73 -5.00
CA GLY A 281 13.63 2.37 -6.40
C GLY A 281 14.55 1.25 -6.91
N PRO A 282 14.05 0.35 -7.78
CA PRO A 282 14.82 -0.70 -8.41
C PRO A 282 16.02 -0.20 -9.21
N GLY A 283 17.19 -0.80 -8.98
CA GLY A 283 18.43 -0.55 -9.74
C GLY A 283 18.92 -1.76 -10.53
N VAL A 284 18.33 -2.94 -10.29
CA VAL A 284 18.65 -4.18 -10.97
C VAL A 284 17.42 -4.74 -11.69
N LYS A 285 17.65 -5.74 -12.55
CA LYS A 285 16.57 -6.39 -13.30
C LYS A 285 15.49 -6.98 -12.40
N GLY A 286 14.24 -6.92 -12.81
CA GLY A 286 13.08 -7.28 -11.99
C GLY A 286 13.10 -8.72 -11.48
N ASP A 287 13.49 -9.70 -12.28
CA ASP A 287 13.61 -11.11 -11.84
C ASP A 287 14.68 -11.31 -10.75
N THR A 288 15.80 -10.63 -10.88
CA THR A 288 16.90 -10.64 -9.90
C THR A 288 16.46 -9.99 -8.59
N LEU A 289 15.76 -8.85 -8.69
CA LEU A 289 15.21 -8.13 -7.54
C LEU A 289 14.23 -9.00 -6.77
N LEU A 290 13.24 -9.59 -7.46
CA LEU A 290 12.15 -10.32 -6.82
C LEU A 290 12.62 -11.66 -6.22
N ALA A 291 13.55 -12.36 -6.87
CA ALA A 291 14.18 -13.54 -6.28
C ALA A 291 14.98 -13.19 -5.00
N ALA A 292 15.69 -12.06 -5.00
CA ALA A 292 16.41 -11.57 -3.83
C ALA A 292 15.46 -11.12 -2.70
N GLN A 293 14.37 -10.45 -3.03
CA GLN A 293 13.29 -10.07 -2.11
C GLN A 293 12.73 -11.31 -1.40
N GLU A 294 12.33 -12.34 -2.15
CA GLU A 294 11.78 -13.56 -1.59
C GLU A 294 12.78 -14.24 -0.65
N ASN A 295 14.04 -14.38 -1.06
CA ASN A 295 15.10 -14.94 -0.22
C ASN A 295 15.29 -14.12 1.07
N ARG A 296 15.26 -12.79 0.98
CA ARG A 296 15.45 -11.92 2.15
C ARG A 296 14.29 -12.08 3.14
N ILE A 297 13.04 -12.09 2.65
CA ILE A 297 11.85 -12.30 3.48
C ILE A 297 11.88 -13.68 4.13
N MET A 298 12.18 -14.74 3.37
CA MET A 298 12.26 -16.10 3.89
C MET A 298 13.34 -16.21 4.97
N SER A 299 14.54 -15.67 4.72
CA SER A 299 15.63 -15.66 5.70
C SER A 299 15.26 -14.94 6.99
N LEU A 300 14.65 -13.76 6.89
CA LEU A 300 14.21 -12.99 8.06
C LEU A 300 13.07 -13.69 8.83
N SER A 301 12.29 -14.52 8.14
CA SER A 301 11.22 -15.34 8.73
C SER A 301 11.72 -16.68 9.29
N GLY A 302 13.05 -16.95 9.24
CA GLY A 302 13.63 -18.21 9.71
C GLY A 302 13.34 -19.40 8.77
N LEU A 303 12.97 -19.14 7.52
CA LEU A 303 12.65 -20.15 6.51
C LEU A 303 13.83 -20.33 5.52
N PRO A 304 13.91 -21.49 4.82
CA PRO A 304 14.94 -21.70 3.82
C PRO A 304 14.87 -20.67 2.68
N ALA A 305 15.97 -19.95 2.46
CA ALA A 305 16.12 -18.92 1.44
C ALA A 305 16.94 -19.46 0.25
N ASN A 306 16.27 -20.14 -0.68
CA ASN A 306 16.92 -20.83 -1.80
C ASN A 306 16.23 -20.54 -3.15
N MET A 307 15.56 -19.39 -3.29
CA MET A 307 14.95 -18.96 -4.53
C MET A 307 16.02 -18.56 -5.53
N THR A 308 16.00 -19.18 -6.72
CA THR A 308 16.80 -18.75 -7.88
C THR A 308 15.94 -17.94 -8.84
N VAL A 309 16.56 -17.16 -9.71
CA VAL A 309 15.86 -16.41 -10.76
C VAL A 309 15.00 -17.33 -11.64
N GLU A 310 15.54 -18.50 -12.01
CA GLU A 310 14.84 -19.47 -12.84
C GLU A 310 13.60 -20.02 -12.13
N ARG A 311 13.71 -20.36 -10.84
CA ARG A 311 12.59 -20.85 -10.03
C ARG A 311 11.54 -19.78 -9.85
N TYR A 312 11.94 -18.50 -9.59
CA TYR A 312 11.01 -17.38 -9.46
C TYR A 312 10.19 -17.21 -10.74
N ARG A 313 10.84 -17.24 -11.91
CA ARG A 313 10.17 -17.12 -13.21
C ARG A 313 9.22 -18.28 -13.53
N GLN A 314 9.36 -19.44 -12.87
CA GLN A 314 8.46 -20.59 -13.05
C GLN A 314 7.19 -20.50 -12.19
N GLN A 315 7.10 -19.57 -11.25
CA GLN A 315 5.92 -19.39 -10.41
C GLN A 315 4.70 -19.09 -11.28
N LYS A 316 3.53 -19.58 -10.82
CA LYS A 316 2.27 -19.42 -11.54
C LYS A 316 1.88 -17.96 -11.67
N GLU A 317 2.07 -17.18 -10.60
CA GLU A 317 1.79 -15.76 -10.51
C GLU A 317 2.54 -14.96 -11.57
N VAL A 318 3.82 -15.28 -11.83
CA VAL A 318 4.63 -14.65 -12.88
C VAL A 318 4.06 -14.92 -14.27
N LYS A 319 3.49 -16.11 -14.49
CA LYS A 319 2.94 -16.50 -15.79
C LYS A 319 1.57 -15.89 -16.06
N GLU A 320 0.77 -15.71 -15.02
CA GLU A 320 -0.64 -15.29 -15.10
C GLU A 320 -0.88 -13.80 -14.90
N ASN A 321 0.02 -13.10 -14.17
CA ASN A 321 -0.10 -11.68 -13.90
C ASN A 321 0.67 -10.86 -14.94
N PRO A 322 -0.01 -10.05 -15.79
CA PRO A 322 0.64 -9.27 -16.85
C PRO A 322 1.66 -8.26 -16.33
N TRP A 323 1.36 -7.59 -15.20
CA TRP A 323 2.30 -6.65 -14.57
C TRP A 323 3.57 -7.37 -14.13
N LEU A 324 3.43 -8.50 -13.40
CA LEU A 324 4.57 -9.26 -12.88
C LEU A 324 5.41 -9.84 -14.02
N LYS A 325 4.74 -10.35 -15.08
CA LYS A 325 5.40 -10.84 -16.28
C LYS A 325 6.25 -9.76 -16.96
N TRP A 326 5.73 -8.54 -17.05
CA TRP A 326 6.49 -7.40 -17.59
C TRP A 326 7.64 -7.02 -16.65
N PHE A 327 7.38 -6.93 -15.34
CA PHE A 327 8.33 -6.48 -14.34
C PHE A 327 9.56 -7.39 -14.24
N VAL A 328 9.40 -8.72 -14.26
CA VAL A 328 10.53 -9.68 -14.23
C VAL A 328 11.44 -9.56 -15.45
N ASP A 329 10.93 -9.12 -16.58
CA ASP A 329 11.70 -8.94 -17.80
C ASP A 329 12.39 -7.58 -17.89
N TYR A 330 11.90 -6.58 -17.16
CA TYR A 330 12.40 -5.22 -17.23
C TYR A 330 13.77 -5.08 -16.56
N ASP A 331 14.71 -4.50 -17.30
CA ASP A 331 16.07 -4.15 -16.84
C ASP A 331 16.24 -2.61 -16.86
N PRO A 332 16.37 -1.95 -15.68
CA PRO A 332 16.49 -0.51 -15.59
C PRO A 332 17.84 0.05 -16.07
N THR A 333 18.80 -0.79 -16.40
CA THR A 333 20.18 -0.40 -16.74
C THR A 333 20.23 0.68 -17.81
N ALA A 334 19.47 0.52 -18.89
CA ALA A 334 19.49 1.48 -20.02
C ALA A 334 18.89 2.83 -19.63
N ASP A 335 17.78 2.83 -18.86
CA ASP A 335 17.09 4.05 -18.45
C ASP A 335 17.92 4.82 -17.41
N ILE A 336 18.52 4.13 -16.43
CA ILE A 336 19.43 4.77 -15.46
C ILE A 336 20.63 5.40 -16.17
N LYS A 337 21.28 4.68 -17.08
CA LYS A 337 22.41 5.20 -17.89
C LYS A 337 22.04 6.39 -18.76
N SER A 338 20.78 6.46 -19.20
CA SER A 338 20.28 7.54 -20.08
C SER A 338 19.78 8.76 -19.32
N THR A 339 19.58 8.66 -17.99
CA THR A 339 19.12 9.76 -17.14
C THR A 339 20.17 10.85 -17.03
N ARG A 340 19.85 12.09 -17.40
CA ARG A 340 20.78 13.25 -17.43
C ARG A 340 20.45 14.32 -16.39
N CYS A 341 19.26 14.30 -15.82
CA CYS A 341 18.90 15.21 -14.73
C CYS A 341 19.57 14.78 -13.41
N PRO A 342 19.68 15.69 -12.41
CA PRO A 342 20.11 15.31 -11.06
C PRO A 342 19.24 14.21 -10.46
N VAL A 343 19.87 13.27 -9.75
CA VAL A 343 19.21 12.15 -9.09
C VAL A 343 19.64 12.07 -7.65
N PHE A 344 18.67 11.96 -6.74
CA PHE A 344 18.87 11.50 -5.38
C PHE A 344 18.22 10.11 -5.23
N ALA A 345 19.05 9.08 -5.18
CA ALA A 345 18.60 7.70 -4.94
C ALA A 345 18.91 7.31 -3.49
N LEU A 346 17.91 6.82 -2.77
CA LEU A 346 18.06 6.49 -1.36
C LEU A 346 17.28 5.24 -0.98
N ASN A 347 17.77 4.52 0.03
CA ASN A 347 17.13 3.32 0.55
C ASN A 347 17.54 3.04 2.01
N GLY A 348 16.75 2.24 2.72
CA GLY A 348 17.08 1.72 4.03
C GLY A 348 17.90 0.42 3.97
N ASP A 349 18.84 0.22 4.87
CA ASP A 349 19.66 -1.00 4.92
C ASP A 349 18.88 -2.24 5.37
N ARG A 350 17.72 -2.02 6.04
CA ARG A 350 16.79 -3.07 6.45
C ARG A 350 15.63 -3.30 5.47
N ASP A 351 15.66 -2.65 4.31
CA ASP A 351 14.69 -2.92 3.27
C ASP A 351 14.80 -4.38 2.80
N CYS A 352 13.72 -5.16 3.02
CA CYS A 352 13.64 -6.55 2.61
C CYS A 352 12.99 -6.73 1.22
N GLN A 353 12.47 -5.66 0.62
CA GLN A 353 11.81 -5.68 -0.68
C GLN A 353 12.77 -5.27 -1.80
N VAL A 354 13.40 -4.11 -1.67
CA VAL A 354 14.41 -3.60 -2.62
C VAL A 354 15.74 -3.49 -1.88
N ILE A 355 16.52 -4.56 -1.89
CA ILE A 355 17.75 -4.66 -1.08
C ILE A 355 18.71 -3.52 -1.42
N ALA A 356 18.99 -2.64 -0.44
CA ALA A 356 19.75 -1.41 -0.63
C ALA A 356 21.14 -1.65 -1.25
N SER A 357 21.90 -2.60 -0.70
CA SER A 357 23.27 -2.92 -1.18
C SER A 357 23.30 -3.35 -2.64
N GLN A 358 22.26 -4.01 -3.14
CA GLN A 358 22.15 -4.42 -4.54
C GLN A 358 21.75 -3.23 -5.43
N ASN A 359 20.66 -2.56 -5.08
CA ASN A 359 20.03 -1.58 -5.95
C ASN A 359 20.76 -0.23 -5.96
N LEU A 360 21.16 0.30 -4.79
CA LEU A 360 21.92 1.54 -4.73
C LEU A 360 23.31 1.43 -5.36
N ASN A 361 23.98 0.28 -5.23
CA ASN A 361 25.26 0.06 -5.88
C ASN A 361 25.12 0.04 -7.41
N ALA A 362 24.09 -0.63 -7.92
CA ALA A 362 23.80 -0.63 -9.35
C ALA A 362 23.50 0.80 -9.85
N ILE A 363 22.62 1.53 -9.17
CA ILE A 363 22.28 2.92 -9.53
C ILE A 363 23.55 3.81 -9.51
N ARG A 364 24.39 3.71 -8.46
CA ARG A 364 25.64 4.49 -8.34
C ARG A 364 26.61 4.23 -9.50
N GLN A 365 26.71 3.00 -9.97
CA GLN A 365 27.57 2.61 -11.08
C GLN A 365 27.02 3.03 -12.43
N LEU A 366 25.71 3.01 -12.60
CA LEU A 366 25.03 3.25 -13.88
C LEU A 366 24.77 4.73 -14.14
N LEU A 367 24.52 5.53 -13.10
CA LEU A 367 24.23 6.97 -13.27
C LEU A 367 25.41 7.71 -13.92
N PRO A 368 25.12 8.58 -14.90
CA PRO A 368 26.13 9.49 -15.42
C PRO A 368 26.74 10.34 -14.29
N LYS A 369 28.06 10.56 -14.36
CA LYS A 369 28.78 11.37 -13.36
C LYS A 369 28.19 12.78 -13.27
N SER A 370 27.76 13.20 -12.10
CA SER A 370 27.29 14.55 -11.81
C SER A 370 27.52 14.86 -10.33
N LYS A 371 28.01 16.08 -10.04
CA LYS A 371 28.15 16.57 -8.66
C LYS A 371 26.80 16.78 -7.96
N LYS A 372 25.70 16.78 -8.71
CA LYS A 372 24.35 16.95 -8.19
C LYS A 372 23.68 15.61 -7.87
N ASN A 373 24.27 14.49 -8.30
CA ASN A 373 23.76 13.17 -7.93
C ASN A 373 24.17 12.84 -6.50
N LEU A 374 23.22 12.24 -5.76
CA LEU A 374 23.42 11.70 -4.42
C LEU A 374 22.88 10.27 -4.39
N VAL A 375 23.63 9.34 -3.80
CA VAL A 375 23.19 7.97 -3.55
C VAL A 375 23.47 7.66 -2.09
N LYS A 376 22.42 7.55 -1.26
CA LYS A 376 22.54 7.41 0.20
C LYS A 376 21.79 6.20 0.71
N GLU A 377 22.43 5.42 1.58
CA GLU A 377 21.83 4.35 2.35
C GLU A 377 21.62 4.83 3.78
N TYR A 378 20.47 4.48 4.39
CA TYR A 378 20.12 4.87 5.75
C TYR A 378 20.10 3.64 6.65
N PRO A 379 20.87 3.67 7.74
CA PRO A 379 20.92 2.55 8.67
C PRO A 379 19.62 2.43 9.48
N GLY A 380 19.17 1.20 9.69
CA GLY A 380 18.01 0.87 10.52
C GLY A 380 16.65 1.14 9.90
N LEU A 381 16.58 1.56 8.62
CA LEU A 381 15.32 1.89 7.96
C LEU A 381 14.81 0.75 7.07
N ASN A 382 13.51 0.50 7.09
CA ASN A 382 12.81 -0.45 6.23
C ASN A 382 12.45 0.16 4.85
N HIS A 383 11.65 -0.57 4.07
CA HIS A 383 11.20 -0.14 2.73
C HIS A 383 10.37 1.15 2.73
N LEU A 384 9.64 1.45 3.82
CA LEU A 384 8.90 2.70 4.00
C LEU A 384 9.73 3.81 4.65
N PHE A 385 11.02 3.57 4.87
CA PHE A 385 11.92 4.49 5.58
C PHE A 385 11.52 4.74 7.04
N GLN A 386 10.95 3.74 7.70
CA GLN A 386 10.68 3.73 9.13
C GLN A 386 11.84 3.08 9.87
N HIS A 387 12.19 3.58 11.06
CA HIS A 387 13.07 2.85 11.97
C HIS A 387 12.41 1.53 12.39
N CYS A 388 13.09 0.44 12.20
CA CYS A 388 12.51 -0.91 12.32
C CYS A 388 13.45 -1.88 13.02
N THR A 389 12.92 -3.03 13.45
CA THR A 389 13.68 -4.11 14.06
C THR A 389 14.11 -5.14 13.02
N THR A 390 13.18 -5.64 12.22
CA THR A 390 13.41 -6.71 11.25
C THR A 390 13.44 -6.23 9.80
N GLY A 391 12.67 -5.20 9.48
CA GLY A 391 12.41 -4.75 8.12
C GLY A 391 11.29 -5.50 7.41
N LEU A 392 10.69 -6.51 8.07
CA LEU A 392 9.54 -7.23 7.52
C LEU A 392 8.30 -6.34 7.53
N PHE A 393 7.48 -6.45 6.49
CA PHE A 393 6.23 -5.69 6.35
C PHE A 393 5.22 -5.92 7.50
N LEU A 394 5.37 -7.02 8.24
CA LEU A 394 4.50 -7.35 9.37
C LEU A 394 4.66 -6.40 10.58
N GLU A 395 5.77 -5.68 10.67
CA GLU A 395 5.95 -4.68 11.75
C GLU A 395 5.49 -3.27 11.35
N TYR A 396 5.26 -3.00 10.05
CA TYR A 396 4.94 -1.65 9.56
C TYR A 396 3.75 -1.02 10.27
N GLY A 397 2.67 -1.77 10.43
CA GLY A 397 1.45 -1.29 11.10
C GLY A 397 1.64 -0.94 12.58
N GLN A 398 2.62 -1.54 13.25
CA GLN A 398 2.91 -1.32 14.67
C GLN A 398 3.89 -0.17 14.92
N ILE A 399 4.66 0.23 13.91
CA ILE A 399 5.60 1.36 14.00
C ILE A 399 4.78 2.65 13.97
N GLU A 400 4.99 3.56 14.94
CA GLU A 400 4.30 4.86 14.98
C GLU A 400 4.85 5.84 13.94
N GLU A 401 6.14 5.75 13.62
CA GLU A 401 6.81 6.57 12.61
C GLU A 401 6.32 6.22 11.21
N THR A 402 5.89 7.21 10.42
CA THR A 402 5.50 7.01 9.03
C THR A 402 6.69 7.05 8.08
N ILE A 403 7.62 7.97 8.31
CA ILE A 403 8.86 8.10 7.55
C ILE A 403 9.90 8.84 8.40
N SER A 404 11.16 8.39 8.37
CA SER A 404 12.24 9.01 9.14
C SER A 404 12.36 10.51 8.86
N PRO A 405 12.39 11.36 9.91
CA PRO A 405 12.63 12.80 9.75
C PRO A 405 13.93 13.13 9.01
N GLU A 406 15.00 12.34 9.19
CA GLU A 406 16.26 12.50 8.48
C GLU A 406 16.08 12.38 6.97
N VAL A 407 15.27 11.42 6.52
CA VAL A 407 14.97 11.23 5.09
C VAL A 407 14.21 12.43 4.53
N LEU A 408 13.21 12.93 5.28
CA LEU A 408 12.44 14.10 4.88
C LEU A 408 13.34 15.35 4.75
N ASP A 409 14.22 15.57 5.74
CA ASP A 409 15.17 16.69 5.77
C ASP A 409 16.13 16.64 4.58
N ASP A 410 16.74 15.49 4.33
CA ASP A 410 17.69 15.30 3.24
C ASP A 410 17.03 15.51 1.87
N VAL A 411 15.84 14.96 1.66
CA VAL A 411 15.08 15.13 0.41
C VAL A 411 14.77 16.60 0.17
N ALA A 412 14.23 17.31 1.16
CA ALA A 412 13.88 18.72 1.01
C ALA A 412 15.12 19.60 0.82
N SER A 413 16.19 19.34 1.57
CA SER A 413 17.47 20.07 1.49
C SER A 413 18.11 19.87 0.11
N TRP A 414 18.15 18.63 -0.40
CA TRP A 414 18.72 18.35 -1.71
C TRP A 414 17.91 19.04 -2.83
N ILE A 415 16.57 18.97 -2.81
CA ILE A 415 15.72 19.67 -3.80
C ILE A 415 15.95 21.18 -3.74
N ASN A 416 16.04 21.77 -2.55
CA ASN A 416 16.29 23.19 -2.36
C ASN A 416 17.70 23.60 -2.86
N GLY A 417 18.68 22.71 -2.76
CA GLY A 417 20.03 22.91 -3.32
C GLY A 417 20.09 22.87 -4.86
N LEU A 418 19.01 22.46 -5.53
CA LEU A 418 18.92 22.48 -7.00
C LEU A 418 18.40 23.80 -7.57
N LYS A 419 17.93 24.72 -6.72
CA LYS A 419 17.35 26.02 -7.11
C LYS A 419 18.33 26.90 -7.86
#